data_ac1494c471aa0dd08c0da99e08d599b7
#
_entry.id   ac1494c471aa0dd08c0da99e08d599b7
#
_cell.length_a   1.000
_cell.length_b   1.000
_cell.length_c   1.000
_cell.angle_alpha   90.00
_cell.angle_beta   90.00
_cell.angle_gamma   90.00
#
_symmetry.space_group_name_H-M   'P 1'
#
loop_
_entity.id
_entity.type
_entity.pdbx_description
1 polymer ?
#
loop_
_entity_poly.entity_id
_entity_poly.type
_entity_poly.pdbx_seq_one_letter_code
_entity_poly.pdbx_strand_id
1 'polypeptide(L)' 'INGKETEAAGKTVAEYLAEAGYDPARVAVERCGMIVPKGHYGATVLEDGDSVEVVSFVGGG' A
#
# COMPACT_ATOMS: atom_id res chain seq x y z
N ILE A 1 5.02 3.13 6.53
CA ILE A 1 5.02 2.97 5.09
C ILE A 1 6.33 3.47 4.54
N ASN A 2 6.98 2.64 3.73
CA ASN A 2 8.33 2.90 3.23
C ASN A 2 9.31 3.20 4.36
N GLY A 3 9.20 2.43 5.45
CA GLY A 3 10.07 2.58 6.60
C GLY A 3 9.69 3.69 7.57
N LYS A 4 8.60 4.37 7.32
CA LYS A 4 8.12 5.45 8.19
C LYS A 4 6.80 5.07 8.83
N GLU A 5 6.60 5.54 10.05
CA GLU A 5 5.30 5.39 10.68
C GLU A 5 4.27 6.26 9.95
N THR A 6 3.05 5.78 9.91
CA THR A 6 1.98 6.46 9.21
C THR A 6 0.69 6.34 9.99
N GLU A 7 -0.22 7.25 9.74
CA GLU A 7 -1.55 7.22 10.32
C GLU A 7 -2.55 6.46 9.45
N ALA A 8 -2.05 5.51 8.69
CA ALA A 8 -2.89 4.72 7.80
C ALA A 8 -3.65 3.60 8.53
N ALA A 9 -3.39 3.39 9.80
CA ALA A 9 -4.08 2.36 10.57
C ALA A 9 -5.60 2.55 10.48
N GLY A 10 -6.31 1.47 10.20
CA GLY A 10 -7.75 1.50 10.02
C GLY A 10 -8.20 1.77 8.59
N LYS A 11 -7.28 2.11 7.71
CA LYS A 11 -7.60 2.32 6.29
C LYS A 11 -7.24 1.08 5.49
N THR A 12 -7.94 0.86 4.40
CA THR A 12 -7.53 -0.19 3.47
C THR A 12 -6.33 0.29 2.66
N VAL A 13 -5.61 -0.66 2.07
CA VAL A 13 -4.50 -0.33 1.18
C VAL A 13 -4.99 0.58 0.06
N ALA A 14 -6.16 0.27 -0.51
CA ALA A 14 -6.73 1.10 -1.59
C ALA A 14 -6.98 2.53 -1.13
N GLU A 15 -7.52 2.70 0.07
CA GLU A 15 -7.76 4.03 0.62
C GLU A 15 -6.46 4.80 0.84
N TYR A 16 -5.47 4.13 1.39
CA TYR A 16 -4.19 4.76 1.60
C TYR A 16 -3.55 5.21 0.28
N LEU A 17 -3.58 4.34 -0.73
CA LEU A 17 -2.98 4.68 -2.03
C LEU A 17 -3.69 5.88 -2.67
N ALA A 18 -5.01 5.93 -2.58
CA ALA A 18 -5.76 7.05 -3.12
C ALA A 18 -5.41 8.37 -2.42
N GLU A 19 -5.31 8.34 -1.11
CA GLU A 19 -4.99 9.55 -0.34
C GLU A 19 -3.57 10.02 -0.59
N ALA A 20 -2.64 9.10 -0.79
CA ALA A 20 -1.25 9.45 -1.04
C ALA A 20 -0.98 9.82 -2.51
N GLY A 21 -1.96 9.67 -3.37
CA GLY A 21 -1.81 10.01 -4.79
C GLY A 21 -1.19 8.93 -5.63
N TYR A 22 -1.12 7.72 -5.14
CA TYR A 22 -0.61 6.61 -5.94
C TYR A 22 -1.69 6.06 -6.86
N ASP A 23 -1.27 5.59 -8.04
CA ASP A 23 -2.14 4.84 -8.93
C ASP A 23 -2.00 3.36 -8.57
N PRO A 24 -3.04 2.71 -8.04
CA PRO A 24 -2.94 1.30 -7.62
C PRO A 24 -2.53 0.36 -8.75
N ALA A 25 -2.80 0.73 -9.99
CA ALA A 25 -2.42 -0.10 -11.14
C ALA A 25 -0.92 -0.03 -11.44
N ARG A 26 -0.22 0.95 -10.87
CA ARG A 26 1.19 1.20 -11.17
C ARG A 26 2.12 0.99 -10.00
N VAL A 27 1.63 0.45 -8.90
CA VAL A 27 2.43 0.20 -7.73
C VAL A 27 2.30 -1.24 -7.28
N ALA A 28 3.32 -1.71 -6.59
CA ALA A 28 3.26 -2.95 -5.85
C ALA A 28 3.35 -2.61 -4.37
N VAL A 29 2.56 -3.27 -3.56
CA VAL A 29 2.49 -3.03 -2.13
C VAL A 29 2.94 -4.27 -1.39
N GLU A 30 3.85 -4.08 -0.44
CA GLU A 30 4.23 -5.13 0.50
C GLU A 30 3.76 -4.75 1.89
N ARG A 31 3.22 -5.71 2.60
CA ARG A 31 2.80 -5.55 3.99
C ARG A 31 3.49 -6.60 4.81
N CYS A 32 4.30 -6.17 5.77
CA CYS A 32 5.05 -7.08 6.64
C CYS A 32 5.87 -8.10 5.85
N GLY A 33 6.49 -7.66 4.77
CA GLY A 33 7.32 -8.50 3.92
C GLY A 33 6.60 -9.37 2.92
N MET A 34 5.28 -9.27 2.85
CA MET A 34 4.47 -10.06 1.93
C MET A 34 3.78 -9.17 0.91
N ILE A 35 3.82 -9.60 -0.34
CA ILE A 35 3.14 -8.87 -1.42
C ILE A 35 1.64 -8.94 -1.22
N VAL A 36 0.98 -7.79 -1.33
CA VAL A 36 -0.48 -7.71 -1.30
C VAL A 36 -0.97 -7.77 -2.75
N PRO A 37 -1.74 -8.80 -3.11
CA PRO A 37 -2.30 -8.87 -4.47
C PRO A 37 -3.20 -7.67 -4.75
N LYS A 38 -3.16 -7.16 -5.98
CA LYS A 38 -3.95 -5.99 -6.36
C LYS A 38 -5.44 -6.16 -6.09
N GLY A 39 -5.97 -7.33 -6.30
CA GLY A 39 -7.36 -7.61 -6.03
C GLY A 39 -7.74 -7.56 -4.55
N HIS A 40 -6.75 -7.49 -3.66
CA HIS A 40 -6.98 -7.45 -2.22
C HIS A 40 -6.76 -6.07 -1.62
N TYR A 41 -6.42 -5.06 -2.40
CA TYR A 41 -6.15 -3.73 -1.87
C TYR A 41 -7.34 -3.15 -1.11
N GLY A 42 -8.53 -3.37 -1.60
CA GLY A 42 -9.73 -2.88 -0.94
C GLY A 42 -10.18 -3.72 0.26
N ALA A 43 -9.60 -4.89 0.45
CA ALA A 43 -9.95 -5.78 1.55
C ALA A 43 -8.86 -5.87 2.61
N THR A 44 -7.68 -5.33 2.35
CA THR A 44 -6.57 -5.39 3.30
C THR A 44 -6.56 -4.11 4.14
N VAL A 45 -6.94 -4.26 5.40
CA VAL A 45 -6.96 -3.15 6.35
C VAL A 45 -5.59 -3.05 7.01
N LEU A 46 -5.01 -1.87 6.97
CA LEU A 46 -3.74 -1.61 7.62
C LEU A 46 -3.94 -1.46 9.12
N GLU A 47 -3.00 -1.97 9.89
CA GLU A 47 -3.05 -1.92 11.33
C GLU A 47 -1.87 -1.14 11.87
N ASP A 48 -2.03 -0.66 13.09
CA ASP A 48 -0.95 0.05 13.76
C ASP A 48 0.25 -0.89 13.91
N GLY A 49 1.41 -0.39 13.56
CA GLY A 49 2.64 -1.19 13.61
C GLY A 49 2.94 -1.99 12.35
N ASP A 50 2.06 -1.97 11.36
CA ASP A 50 2.32 -2.66 10.11
C ASP A 50 3.48 -2.00 9.36
N SER A 51 4.32 -2.84 8.78
CA SER A 51 5.38 -2.39 7.88
C SER A 51 4.84 -2.48 6.45
N VAL A 52 4.70 -1.34 5.81
CA VAL A 52 4.14 -1.28 4.45
C VAL A 52 5.13 -0.57 3.54
N GLU A 53 5.38 -1.16 2.40
CA GLU A 53 6.22 -0.55 1.38
C GLU A 53 5.46 -0.47 0.07
N VAL A 54 5.59 0.67 -0.59
CA VAL A 54 4.97 0.91 -1.89
C VAL A 54 6.07 1.16 -2.91
N VAL A 55 6.09 0.35 -3.94
CA VAL A 55 7.06 0.48 -5.02
C VAL A 55 6.32 0.88 -6.28
N SER A 56 6.72 1.99 -6.87
CA SER A 56 6.12 2.45 -8.12
C SER A 56 6.87 1.88 -9.31
N PHE A 57 6.11 1.43 -10.30
CA PHE A 57 6.71 0.99 -11.56
C PHE A 57 6.92 2.20 -12.46
N VAL A 58 8.10 2.31 -12.98
CA VAL A 58 8.47 3.41 -13.86
C VAL A 58 8.56 2.88 -15.28
N GLY A 59 8.23 3.74 -16.24
CA GLY A 59 8.39 3.38 -17.64
C GLY A 59 7.19 2.71 -18.24
N GLY A 60 6.08 2.93 -17.67
CA GLY A 60 4.81 2.62 -18.30
C GLY A 60 4.68 1.22 -18.86
N GLY A 61 5.29 0.35 -18.26
CA GLY A 61 5.18 -1.00 -18.78
C GLY A 61 3.74 -1.45 -18.87
#